data_bc6fd088d49e3b03f9cc16142fdd134b
#
_entry.id   bc6fd088d49e3b03f9cc16142fdd134b
#
_cell.length_a   1.000
_cell.length_b   1.000
_cell.length_c   1.000
_cell.angle_alpha   90.00
_cell.angle_beta   90.00
_cell.angle_gamma   90.00
#
_symmetry.space_group_name_H-M   'P 1'
#
loop_
_entity.id
_entity.type
_entity.pdbx_description
1 polymer ?
#
loop_
_entity_poly.entity_id
_entity_poly.type
_entity_poly.pdbx_seq_one_letter_code
_entity_poly.pdbx_strand_id
1 'polypeptide(L)'
;MSAYFPTIGLETHAELSTNSKVFCTCSAEFGGTPNSRCCPVCSGLPGTLPVLNRKAVEYIIKAGYVMNCDISRFTKWDRKNYFYPDLPKAYQISQMPRPVCLAGKVKINVKGEEKAVSYTHLR
;
A
#
# COMPACT_ATOMS: atom_id res chain seq x y z
N MET A 1 -30.06 29.45 -2.79
CA MET A 1 -29.82 28.10 -3.34
C MET A 1 -28.51 27.60 -2.71
N SER A 2 -28.51 26.46 -2.04
CA SER A 2 -27.28 25.87 -1.52
C SER A 2 -26.43 25.38 -2.70
N ALA A 3 -25.19 25.88 -2.79
CA ALA A 3 -24.26 25.39 -3.79
C ALA A 3 -23.68 24.03 -3.33
N TYR A 4 -23.73 23.02 -4.20
CA TYR A 4 -23.10 21.72 -3.97
C TYR A 4 -21.70 21.75 -4.58
N PHE A 5 -20.70 21.37 -3.78
CA PHE A 5 -19.30 21.25 -4.24
C PHE A 5 -18.93 19.76 -4.31
N PRO A 6 -18.62 19.21 -5.48
CA PRO A 6 -18.16 17.83 -5.58
C PRO A 6 -16.76 17.70 -4.99
N THR A 7 -16.56 16.68 -4.15
CA THR A 7 -15.26 16.27 -3.65
C THR A 7 -14.99 14.84 -4.12
N ILE A 8 -13.91 14.65 -4.87
CA ILE A 8 -13.53 13.37 -5.44
C ILE A 8 -12.21 12.91 -4.84
N GLY A 9 -12.22 11.73 -4.23
CA GLY A 9 -11.02 11.03 -3.78
C GLY A 9 -10.75 9.82 -4.67
N LEU A 10 -9.47 9.52 -4.89
CA LEU A 10 -9.02 8.33 -5.59
C LEU A 10 -8.15 7.50 -4.65
N GLU A 11 -8.36 6.19 -4.67
CA GLU A 11 -7.50 5.21 -4.03
C GLU A 11 -6.96 4.27 -5.11
N THR A 12 -5.64 4.13 -5.16
CA THR A 12 -4.98 3.31 -6.17
C THR A 12 -4.17 2.22 -5.48
N HIS A 13 -4.36 0.98 -5.91
CA HIS A 13 -3.58 -0.16 -5.49
C HIS A 13 -2.53 -0.49 -6.54
N ALA A 14 -1.29 -0.73 -6.11
CA ALA A 14 -0.19 -1.14 -6.98
C ALA A 14 0.36 -2.50 -6.54
N GLU A 15 0.45 -3.43 -7.46
CA GLU A 15 1.15 -4.68 -7.26
C GLU A 15 2.63 -4.50 -7.57
N LEU A 16 3.49 -4.84 -6.60
CA LEU A 16 4.92 -4.67 -6.74
C LEU A 16 5.58 -5.89 -7.39
N SER A 17 6.45 -5.65 -8.36
CA SER A 17 7.25 -6.69 -9.01
C SER A 17 8.41 -7.15 -8.12
N THR A 18 8.09 -7.89 -7.06
CA THR A 18 9.04 -8.49 -6.13
C THR A 18 8.99 -10.00 -6.20
N ASN A 19 10.11 -10.68 -5.89
CA ASN A 19 10.18 -12.14 -5.92
C ASN A 19 9.38 -12.80 -4.80
N SER A 20 9.22 -12.11 -3.67
CA SER A 20 8.43 -12.59 -2.53
C SER A 20 7.34 -11.60 -2.17
N LYS A 21 6.32 -12.09 -1.45
CA LYS A 21 5.23 -11.25 -0.91
C LYS A 21 5.77 -10.16 0.02
N VAL A 22 4.98 -9.13 0.27
CA VAL A 22 5.39 -7.97 1.09
C VAL A 22 5.70 -8.36 2.53
N PHE A 23 4.97 -9.32 3.10
CA PHE A 23 5.05 -9.66 4.53
C PHE A 23 5.44 -11.10 4.83
N CYS A 24 5.91 -11.86 3.83
CA CYS A 24 6.47 -13.20 4.03
C CYS A 24 7.41 -13.58 2.88
N THR A 25 8.08 -14.72 3.02
CA THR A 25 9.05 -15.22 2.03
C THR A 25 8.44 -16.04 0.89
N CYS A 26 7.13 -16.27 0.89
CA CYS A 26 6.49 -16.99 -0.20
C CYS A 26 6.62 -16.25 -1.52
N SER A 27 6.73 -17.01 -2.62
CA SER A 27 6.79 -16.44 -3.97
C SER A 27 5.59 -15.53 -4.27
N ALA A 28 5.88 -14.38 -4.88
CA ALA A 28 4.89 -13.43 -5.39
C ALA A 28 4.61 -13.64 -6.89
N GLU A 29 5.23 -14.63 -7.53
CA GLU A 29 5.04 -14.95 -8.94
C GLU A 29 3.59 -15.33 -9.24
N PHE A 30 3.06 -14.84 -10.35
CA PHE A 30 1.71 -15.14 -10.78
C PHE A 30 1.57 -16.61 -11.21
N GLY A 31 0.38 -17.21 -10.99
CA GLY A 31 0.08 -18.61 -11.31
C GLY A 31 0.63 -19.58 -10.27
N GLY A 32 0.72 -20.84 -10.65
CA GLY A 32 1.10 -21.95 -9.77
C GLY A 32 -0.09 -22.77 -9.28
N THR A 33 0.21 -23.90 -8.64
CA THR A 33 -0.82 -24.77 -8.07
C THR A 33 -1.55 -24.04 -6.91
N PRO A 34 -2.87 -24.14 -6.80
CA PRO A 34 -3.60 -23.57 -5.69
C PRO A 34 -3.01 -23.96 -4.33
N ASN A 35 -2.92 -22.99 -3.41
CA ASN A 35 -2.38 -23.15 -2.05
C ASN A 35 -0.90 -23.58 -1.94
N SER A 36 -0.13 -23.61 -3.04
CA SER A 36 1.30 -23.96 -2.98
C SER A 36 2.21 -22.81 -2.53
N ARG A 37 1.72 -21.57 -2.60
CA ARG A 37 2.48 -20.36 -2.26
C ARG A 37 1.94 -19.68 -1.01
N CYS A 38 1.73 -20.45 0.04
CA CYS A 38 1.27 -19.95 1.33
C CYS A 38 2.10 -20.54 2.48
N CYS A 39 2.17 -19.77 3.56
CA CYS A 39 2.84 -20.15 4.79
C CYS A 39 2.02 -19.68 6.01
N PRO A 40 2.35 -20.10 7.22
CA PRO A 40 1.63 -19.66 8.43
C PRO A 40 1.49 -18.14 8.54
N VAL A 41 2.51 -17.37 8.11
CA VAL A 41 2.49 -15.90 8.16
C VAL A 41 1.44 -15.32 7.24
N CYS A 42 1.46 -15.64 5.94
CA CYS A 42 0.48 -15.07 5.00
C CYS A 42 -0.92 -15.67 5.15
N SER A 43 -1.04 -16.84 5.79
CA SER A 43 -2.32 -17.43 6.19
C SER A 43 -2.87 -16.82 7.48
N GLY A 44 -2.07 -16.02 8.18
CA GLY A 44 -2.52 -15.34 9.39
C GLY A 44 -2.75 -16.25 10.60
N LEU A 45 -1.99 -17.33 10.74
CA LEU A 45 -2.13 -18.25 11.86
C LEU A 45 -1.76 -17.57 13.19
N PRO A 46 -2.37 -18.00 14.31
CA PRO A 46 -2.08 -17.45 15.63
C PRO A 46 -0.58 -17.47 15.96
N GLY A 47 -0.08 -16.38 16.54
CA GLY A 47 1.32 -16.24 16.94
C GLY A 47 2.30 -15.85 15.82
N THR A 48 1.85 -15.77 14.57
CA THR A 48 2.74 -15.34 13.47
C THR A 48 2.82 -13.82 13.38
N LEU A 49 4.02 -13.34 13.01
CA LEU A 49 4.30 -11.93 12.74
C LEU A 49 4.75 -11.74 11.29
N PRO A 50 4.43 -10.60 10.68
CA PRO A 50 4.86 -10.31 9.31
C PRO A 50 6.39 -10.17 9.24
N VAL A 51 6.96 -10.66 8.12
CA VAL A 51 8.36 -10.47 7.77
C VAL A 51 8.42 -9.56 6.56
N LEU A 52 8.90 -8.34 6.76
CA LEU A 52 8.86 -7.29 5.76
C LEU A 52 9.86 -7.54 4.62
N ASN A 53 9.40 -7.43 3.39
CA ASN A 53 10.22 -7.47 2.20
C ASN A 53 10.93 -6.13 2.00
N ARG A 54 12.28 -6.13 2.15
CA ARG A 54 13.10 -4.93 1.97
C ARG A 54 12.91 -4.29 0.59
N LYS A 55 12.75 -5.09 -0.47
CA LYS A 55 12.57 -4.58 -1.84
C LYS A 55 11.27 -3.80 -2.01
N ALA A 56 10.21 -4.23 -1.34
CA ALA A 56 8.96 -3.48 -1.31
C ALA A 56 9.13 -2.10 -0.66
N VAL A 57 9.90 -2.03 0.44
CA VAL A 57 10.22 -0.75 1.10
C VAL A 57 11.03 0.17 0.17
N GLU A 58 12.02 -0.38 -0.54
CA GLU A 58 12.80 0.39 -1.52
C GLU A 58 11.91 0.96 -2.63
N TYR A 59 10.94 0.18 -3.12
CA TYR A 59 10.01 0.63 -4.16
C TYR A 59 9.06 1.72 -3.66
N ILE A 60 8.53 1.58 -2.45
CA ILE A 60 7.64 2.58 -1.86
C ILE A 60 8.37 3.92 -1.65
N ILE A 61 9.63 3.87 -1.20
CA ILE A 61 10.47 5.07 -1.03
C ILE A 61 10.75 5.73 -2.39
N LYS A 62 11.09 4.95 -3.42
CA LYS A 62 11.28 5.48 -4.78
C LYS A 62 10.02 6.14 -5.33
N ALA A 63 8.86 5.51 -5.16
CA ALA A 63 7.59 6.10 -5.55
C ALA A 63 7.31 7.40 -4.79
N GLY A 64 7.61 7.43 -3.48
CA GLY A 64 7.48 8.64 -2.68
C GLY A 64 8.35 9.80 -3.19
N TYR A 65 9.59 9.53 -3.59
CA TYR A 65 10.44 10.57 -4.20
C TYR A 65 9.87 11.10 -5.52
N VAL A 66 9.37 10.21 -6.40
CA VAL A 66 8.76 10.62 -7.67
C VAL A 66 7.50 11.48 -7.44
N MET A 67 6.76 11.18 -6.40
CA MET A 67 5.56 11.94 -6.04
C MET A 67 5.83 13.13 -5.10
N ASN A 68 7.08 13.49 -4.87
CA ASN A 68 7.49 14.59 -3.99
C ASN A 68 6.89 14.48 -2.58
N CYS A 69 6.88 13.27 -2.03
CA CYS A 69 6.40 13.01 -0.67
C CYS A 69 7.47 13.28 0.37
N ASP A 70 7.03 13.60 1.58
CA ASP A 70 7.84 13.52 2.78
C ASP A 70 8.02 12.05 3.16
N ILE A 71 9.26 11.58 3.24
CA ILE A 71 9.59 10.20 3.59
C ILE A 71 9.77 10.07 5.11
N SER A 72 8.95 9.24 5.73
CA SER A 72 9.04 8.96 7.16
C SER A 72 10.30 8.15 7.48
N ARG A 73 11.11 8.63 8.43
CA ARG A 73 12.28 7.90 8.94
C ARG A 73 11.93 6.84 9.97
N PHE A 74 10.74 6.94 10.54
CA PHE A 74 10.19 5.98 11.48
C PHE A 74 8.74 5.68 11.10
N THR A 75 8.43 4.41 10.93
CA THR A 75 7.10 3.93 10.58
C THR A 75 6.78 2.64 11.35
N LYS A 76 5.54 2.27 11.43
CA LYS A 76 5.09 1.02 12.03
C LYS A 76 3.95 0.42 11.24
N TRP A 77 3.74 -0.87 11.43
CA TRP A 77 2.62 -1.59 10.85
C TRP A 77 1.51 -1.74 11.89
N ASP A 78 0.29 -1.59 11.43
CA ASP A 78 -0.92 -1.78 12.23
C ASP A 78 -1.76 -2.90 11.60
N ARG A 79 -2.50 -3.60 12.44
CA ARG A 79 -3.47 -4.59 11.98
C ARG A 79 -4.84 -3.93 11.91
N LYS A 80 -5.38 -3.78 10.71
CA LYS A 80 -6.74 -3.31 10.45
C LYS A 80 -7.66 -4.52 10.40
N ASN A 81 -8.40 -4.78 11.46
CA ASN A 81 -9.31 -5.91 11.53
C ASN A 81 -10.66 -5.54 10.90
N TYR A 82 -11.13 -6.35 9.97
CA TYR A 82 -12.47 -6.25 9.39
C TYR A 82 -12.85 -7.56 8.70
N PHE A 83 -14.16 -7.81 8.59
CA PHE A 83 -14.68 -9.00 7.96
C PHE A 83 -15.17 -8.69 6.56
N TYR A 84 -14.61 -9.39 5.56
CA TYR A 84 -15.01 -9.27 4.17
C TYR A 84 -14.84 -10.63 3.46
N PRO A 85 -15.72 -10.99 2.49
CA PRO A 85 -15.69 -12.32 1.85
C PRO A 85 -14.37 -12.69 1.19
N ASP A 86 -13.62 -11.71 0.67
CA ASP A 86 -12.34 -11.89 0.00
C ASP A 86 -11.12 -11.78 0.93
N LEU A 87 -11.35 -11.66 2.24
CA LEU A 87 -10.31 -11.51 3.25
C LEU A 87 -10.33 -12.66 4.27
N PRO A 88 -9.80 -13.86 3.95
CA PRO A 88 -9.93 -15.07 4.78
C PRO A 88 -9.41 -14.91 6.21
N LYS A 89 -8.35 -14.13 6.40
CA LYS A 89 -7.75 -13.90 7.73
C LYS A 89 -8.40 -12.79 8.55
N ALA A 90 -9.45 -12.14 8.03
CA ALA A 90 -10.23 -11.09 8.69
C ALA A 90 -9.41 -9.86 9.14
N TYR A 91 -8.22 -9.64 8.58
CA TYR A 91 -7.43 -8.44 8.79
C TYR A 91 -6.53 -8.11 7.61
N GLN A 92 -6.15 -6.85 7.51
CA GLN A 92 -5.15 -6.33 6.59
C GLN A 92 -4.02 -5.68 7.39
N ILE A 93 -2.77 -5.92 6.98
CA ILE A 93 -1.64 -5.15 7.51
C ILE A 93 -1.62 -3.80 6.81
N SER A 94 -1.58 -2.74 7.59
CA SER A 94 -1.70 -1.37 7.12
C SER A 94 -0.77 -0.43 7.91
N GLN A 95 -0.78 0.86 7.56
CA GLN A 95 -0.05 1.91 8.25
C GLN A 95 -0.97 3.11 8.45
N MET A 96 -1.72 3.15 9.55
CA MET A 96 -2.70 4.22 9.79
C MET A 96 -2.05 5.52 10.28
N PRO A 97 -1.33 5.53 11.42
CA PRO A 97 -0.84 6.80 11.97
C PRO A 97 0.51 7.25 11.38
N ARG A 98 1.28 6.36 10.78
CA ARG A 98 2.65 6.66 10.30
C ARG A 98 2.97 5.90 9.01
N PRO A 99 2.40 6.31 7.87
CA PRO A 99 2.74 5.74 6.57
C PRO A 99 4.18 6.07 6.17
N VAL A 100 4.71 5.33 5.21
CA VAL A 100 6.08 5.56 4.69
C VAL A 100 6.21 6.92 4.05
N CYS A 101 5.21 7.35 3.28
CA CYS A 101 5.24 8.60 2.54
C CYS A 101 3.99 9.43 2.80
N LEU A 102 4.17 10.73 2.97
CA LEU A 102 3.13 11.70 3.30
C LEU A 102 3.18 12.91 2.37
N ALA A 103 2.06 13.60 2.23
CA ALA A 103 1.94 14.95 1.67
C ALA A 103 2.57 15.13 0.28
N GLY A 104 2.45 14.13 -0.59
CA GLY A 104 2.97 14.18 -1.95
C GLY A 104 2.22 15.15 -2.86
N LYS A 105 2.86 15.50 -3.99
CA LYS A 105 2.27 16.33 -5.04
C LYS A 105 2.69 15.82 -6.41
N VAL A 106 1.74 15.61 -7.27
CA VAL A 106 1.98 15.20 -8.65
C VAL A 106 1.52 16.32 -9.59
N LYS A 107 2.39 16.73 -10.49
CA LYS A 107 2.03 17.68 -11.54
C LYS A 107 1.37 16.95 -12.69
N ILE A 108 0.23 17.43 -13.11
CA ILE A 108 -0.49 16.92 -14.28
C ILE A 108 -0.77 18.05 -15.26
N ASN A 109 -0.88 17.72 -16.54
CA ASN A 109 -1.31 18.66 -17.57
C ASN A 109 -2.78 18.41 -17.90
N VAL A 110 -3.60 19.43 -17.72
CA VAL A 110 -5.03 19.35 -18.04
C VAL A 110 -5.35 20.42 -19.09
N LYS A 111 -5.60 20.00 -20.31
CA LYS A 111 -5.91 20.89 -21.45
C LYS A 111 -4.86 21.98 -21.69
N GLY A 112 -3.57 21.66 -21.51
CA GLY A 112 -2.45 22.59 -21.69
C GLY A 112 -2.07 23.39 -20.45
N GLU A 113 -2.81 23.31 -19.36
CA GLU A 113 -2.49 23.93 -18.08
C GLU A 113 -1.86 22.95 -17.10
N GLU A 114 -0.75 23.33 -16.48
CA GLU A 114 -0.14 22.54 -15.40
C GLU A 114 -0.94 22.71 -14.11
N LYS A 115 -1.32 21.59 -13.50
CA LYS A 115 -2.02 21.54 -12.20
C LYS A 115 -1.28 20.60 -11.25
N ALA A 116 -1.22 20.98 -9.99
CA ALA A 116 -0.71 20.11 -8.93
C ALA A 116 -1.87 19.38 -8.27
N VAL A 117 -1.78 18.04 -8.24
CA VAL A 117 -2.71 17.18 -7.50
C VAL A 117 -2.04 16.74 -6.22
N SER A 118 -2.70 16.94 -5.09
CA SER A 118 -2.20 16.50 -3.78
C SER A 118 -2.34 14.99 -3.65
N TYR A 119 -1.32 14.37 -3.08
CA TYR A 119 -1.28 12.96 -2.74
C TYR A 119 -1.16 12.82 -1.23
N THR A 120 -2.15 12.23 -0.59
CA THR A 120 -2.25 12.25 0.88
C THR A 120 -1.17 11.39 1.53
N HIS A 121 -1.03 10.14 1.12
CA HIS A 121 -0.03 9.21 1.66
C HIS A 121 0.16 7.98 0.76
N LEU A 122 1.33 7.34 0.87
CA LEU A 122 1.67 6.05 0.29
C LEU A 122 2.03 5.10 1.44
N ARG A 123 1.39 3.93 1.48
CA ARG A 123 1.53 2.95 2.54
C ARG A 123 1.46 1.50 2.02
#